data_ec66e8299e7c52eabd6f11d07c73ae32
#
_entry.id   ec66e8299e7c52eabd6f11d07c73ae32
#
_cell.length_a   1.000
_cell.length_b   1.000
_cell.length_c   1.000
_cell.angle_alpha   90.00
_cell.angle_beta   90.00
_cell.angle_gamma   90.00
#
_symmetry.space_group_name_H-M   'P 1'
#
loop_
_entity.id
_entity.type
_entity.pdbx_description
1 polymer ?
#
loop_
_entity_poly.entity_id
_entity_poly.type
_entity_poly.pdbx_seq_one_letter_code
_entity_poly.pdbx_strand_id
1 'polypeptide(L)'
;MNSEEILKQVAEEVAVCTKCELHYSRKHAVPGEGPAHAELLFIGEGPGFHENEQGRPFVGAAGKFLEELLAHIGLRRDQVFITNVVKCRPPGNRDPRPEEVEICTSLYLDRQVQAINPKVIVTLGRYSMAKYLPNGKISDLHGQAIWVKGRLIIPMYHPAAALHQASLKPIVERDFAKLPELIAKANQIPELPSQPEEEKPEPKQLSLF
;
A
#
# COMPACT_ATOMS: atom_id res chain seq x y z
N MET A 1 19.68 -7.47 -7.32
CA MET A 1 18.37 -8.15 -7.57
C MET A 1 17.49 -7.19 -8.34
N ASN A 2 16.78 -7.67 -9.34
CA ASN A 2 15.77 -6.87 -10.05
C ASN A 2 14.46 -6.80 -9.23
N SER A 3 13.52 -5.96 -9.66
CA SER A 3 12.25 -5.74 -8.93
C SER A 3 11.43 -7.03 -8.77
N GLU A 4 11.37 -7.89 -9.78
CA GLU A 4 10.65 -9.17 -9.74
C GLU A 4 11.25 -10.12 -8.70
N GLU A 5 12.58 -10.23 -8.67
CA GLU A 5 13.31 -11.05 -7.70
C GLU A 5 13.06 -10.58 -6.27
N ILE A 6 13.08 -9.25 -6.03
CA ILE A 6 12.80 -8.68 -4.70
C ILE A 6 11.37 -8.96 -4.28
N LEU A 7 10.38 -8.78 -5.17
CA LEU A 7 8.98 -9.05 -4.85
C LEU A 7 8.72 -10.53 -4.59
N LYS A 8 9.36 -11.41 -5.35
CA LYS A 8 9.30 -12.87 -5.11
C LYS A 8 9.90 -13.22 -3.75
N GLN A 9 11.08 -12.70 -3.44
CA GLN A 9 11.72 -12.92 -2.15
C GLN A 9 10.83 -12.42 -1.00
N VAL A 10 10.25 -11.21 -1.11
CA VAL A 10 9.31 -10.68 -0.12
C VAL A 10 8.10 -11.60 0.04
N ALA A 11 7.54 -12.15 -1.03
CA ALA A 11 6.41 -13.07 -0.96
C ALA A 11 6.77 -14.37 -0.24
N GLU A 12 7.93 -14.95 -0.51
CA GLU A 12 8.44 -16.15 0.16
C GLU A 12 8.68 -15.90 1.66
N GLU A 13 9.32 -14.79 2.02
CA GLU A 13 9.54 -14.41 3.42
C GLU A 13 8.23 -14.16 4.18
N VAL A 14 7.26 -13.49 3.55
CA VAL A 14 5.93 -13.20 4.11
C VAL A 14 5.17 -14.51 4.39
N ALA A 15 5.27 -15.50 3.49
CA ALA A 15 4.58 -16.78 3.63
C ALA A 15 4.95 -17.51 4.93
N VAL A 16 6.21 -17.43 5.36
CA VAL A 16 6.73 -18.11 6.55
C VAL A 16 7.00 -17.20 7.74
N CYS A 17 6.65 -15.90 7.64
CA CYS A 17 6.94 -14.90 8.66
C CYS A 17 6.27 -15.22 10.01
N THR A 18 7.04 -15.07 11.10
CA THR A 18 6.58 -15.25 12.50
C THR A 18 6.90 -14.05 13.39
N LYS A 19 7.11 -12.86 12.79
CA LYS A 19 7.65 -11.68 13.49
C LYS A 19 6.64 -10.93 14.36
N CYS A 20 5.34 -11.19 14.21
CA CYS A 20 4.28 -10.61 15.05
C CYS A 20 3.16 -11.64 15.29
N GLU A 21 2.28 -11.39 16.26
CA GLU A 21 1.21 -12.31 16.67
C GLU A 21 0.21 -12.68 15.56
N LEU A 22 0.10 -11.88 14.50
CA LEU A 22 -0.84 -12.17 13.40
C LEU A 22 -0.55 -13.50 12.69
N HIS A 23 0.67 -14.04 12.82
CA HIS A 23 1.00 -15.33 12.22
C HIS A 23 0.25 -16.52 12.85
N TYR A 24 -0.16 -16.41 14.11
CA TYR A 24 -0.84 -17.52 14.81
C TYR A 24 -2.24 -17.80 14.26
N SER A 25 -2.94 -16.78 13.75
CA SER A 25 -4.33 -16.89 13.30
C SER A 25 -4.50 -16.89 11.77
N ARG A 26 -3.41 -16.67 11.02
CA ARG A 26 -3.50 -16.66 9.56
C ARG A 26 -3.62 -18.08 9.00
N LYS A 27 -4.41 -18.24 7.94
CA LYS A 27 -4.37 -19.43 7.08
C LYS A 27 -3.32 -19.25 5.99
N HIS A 28 -3.38 -18.13 5.27
CA HIS A 28 -2.37 -17.72 4.31
C HIS A 28 -1.96 -16.29 4.57
N ALA A 29 -0.68 -16.00 4.44
CA ALA A 29 -0.21 -14.62 4.34
C ALA A 29 -0.52 -14.07 2.95
N VAL A 30 -0.68 -12.74 2.87
CA VAL A 30 -1.08 -12.04 1.64
C VAL A 30 -0.01 -11.01 1.29
N PRO A 31 1.00 -11.39 0.49
CA PRO A 31 2.12 -10.48 0.18
C PRO A 31 1.70 -9.28 -0.66
N GLY A 32 0.74 -9.47 -1.54
CA GLY A 32 0.33 -8.52 -2.58
C GLY A 32 0.49 -9.15 -3.96
N GLU A 33 -0.07 -8.51 -4.98
CA GLU A 33 0.02 -8.96 -6.37
C GLU A 33 -0.02 -7.81 -7.37
N GLY A 34 0.55 -8.02 -8.54
CA GLY A 34 0.59 -7.07 -9.65
C GLY A 34 1.95 -7.03 -10.35
N PRO A 35 2.11 -6.20 -11.39
CA PRO A 35 3.35 -6.05 -12.11
C PRO A 35 4.47 -5.47 -11.23
N ALA A 36 5.69 -5.95 -11.40
CA ALA A 36 6.86 -5.48 -10.65
C ALA A 36 7.25 -4.02 -10.96
N HIS A 37 6.76 -3.48 -12.06
CA HIS A 37 6.98 -2.11 -12.50
C HIS A 37 5.67 -1.34 -12.67
N ALA A 38 4.71 -1.59 -11.76
CA ALA A 38 3.44 -0.89 -11.78
C ALA A 38 3.66 0.61 -11.49
N GLU A 39 3.14 1.48 -12.35
CA GLU A 39 3.16 2.93 -12.08
C GLU A 39 2.23 3.32 -10.93
N LEU A 40 1.21 2.48 -10.65
CA LEU A 40 0.17 2.71 -9.67
C LEU A 40 0.16 1.58 -8.63
N LEU A 41 0.35 1.95 -7.36
CA LEU A 41 0.34 1.04 -6.22
C LEU A 41 -0.85 1.36 -5.30
N PHE A 42 -1.70 0.36 -5.06
CA PHE A 42 -2.77 0.45 -4.06
C PHE A 42 -2.34 -0.22 -2.76
N ILE A 43 -2.52 0.49 -1.64
CA ILE A 43 -2.18 -0.01 -0.31
C ILE A 43 -3.41 0.05 0.58
N GLY A 44 -3.96 -1.12 0.94
CA GLY A 44 -5.02 -1.25 1.94
C GLY A 44 -4.48 -1.40 3.36
N GLU A 45 -5.34 -1.78 4.28
CA GLU A 45 -5.02 -1.97 5.70
C GLU A 45 -4.45 -3.36 5.96
N GLY A 46 -5.21 -4.39 5.73
CA GLY A 46 -4.86 -5.78 5.98
C GLY A 46 -5.82 -6.76 5.32
N PRO A 47 -5.46 -8.06 5.25
CA PRO A 47 -6.32 -9.08 4.68
C PRO A 47 -7.61 -9.28 5.48
N GLY A 48 -8.73 -9.43 4.79
CA GLY A 48 -9.98 -9.92 5.35
C GLY A 48 -10.07 -11.45 5.32
N PHE A 49 -11.28 -11.98 5.53
CA PHE A 49 -11.51 -13.42 5.57
C PHE A 49 -11.17 -14.10 4.23
N HIS A 50 -11.69 -13.60 3.12
CA HIS A 50 -11.51 -14.20 1.80
C HIS A 50 -10.05 -14.10 1.33
N GLU A 51 -9.37 -13.02 1.65
CA GLU A 51 -7.96 -12.82 1.35
C GLU A 51 -7.08 -13.81 2.13
N ASN A 52 -7.40 -14.03 3.41
CA ASN A 52 -6.72 -15.02 4.24
C ASN A 52 -6.95 -16.46 3.74
N GLU A 53 -8.14 -16.76 3.19
CA GLU A 53 -8.42 -18.08 2.60
C GLU A 53 -7.66 -18.32 1.30
N GLN A 54 -7.44 -17.30 0.47
CA GLN A 54 -6.87 -17.43 -0.87
C GLN A 54 -5.41 -17.00 -0.98
N GLY A 55 -4.85 -16.29 0.01
CA GLY A 55 -3.50 -15.72 -0.04
C GLY A 55 -3.36 -14.56 -1.03
N ARG A 56 -4.47 -13.96 -1.48
CA ARG A 56 -4.50 -12.88 -2.47
C ARG A 56 -5.17 -11.63 -1.91
N PRO A 57 -4.67 -10.41 -2.22
CA PRO A 57 -5.25 -9.17 -1.71
C PRO A 57 -6.56 -8.83 -2.45
N PHE A 58 -7.51 -8.23 -1.74
CA PHE A 58 -8.74 -7.68 -2.31
C PHE A 58 -9.51 -8.67 -3.22
N VAL A 59 -9.90 -9.83 -2.68
CA VAL A 59 -10.71 -10.87 -3.37
C VAL A 59 -12.12 -11.00 -2.80
N GLY A 60 -12.41 -10.41 -1.65
CA GLY A 60 -13.74 -10.33 -1.05
C GLY A 60 -14.62 -9.23 -1.66
N ALA A 61 -15.71 -8.87 -0.98
CA ALA A 61 -16.67 -7.86 -1.46
C ALA A 61 -16.00 -6.48 -1.70
N ALA A 62 -15.11 -6.04 -0.80
CA ALA A 62 -14.35 -4.80 -0.98
C ALA A 62 -13.41 -4.87 -2.20
N GLY A 63 -12.87 -6.04 -2.49
CA GLY A 63 -12.03 -6.28 -3.68
C GLY A 63 -12.82 -6.19 -4.98
N LYS A 64 -14.01 -6.79 -5.02
CA LYS A 64 -14.92 -6.68 -6.18
C LYS A 64 -15.31 -5.23 -6.45
N PHE A 65 -15.61 -4.48 -5.40
CA PHE A 65 -15.90 -3.06 -5.56
C PHE A 65 -14.67 -2.26 -6.02
N LEU A 66 -13.46 -2.61 -5.55
CA LEU A 66 -12.22 -2.01 -6.07
C LEU A 66 -12.04 -2.32 -7.58
N GLU A 67 -12.33 -3.53 -8.02
CA GLU A 67 -12.27 -3.90 -9.44
C GLU A 67 -13.28 -3.13 -10.29
N GLU A 68 -14.51 -2.91 -9.79
CA GLU A 68 -15.50 -2.07 -10.44
C GLU A 68 -15.02 -0.62 -10.56
N LEU A 69 -14.41 -0.07 -9.49
CA LEU A 69 -13.84 1.28 -9.50
C LEU A 69 -12.68 1.42 -10.50
N LEU A 70 -11.79 0.43 -10.56
CA LEU A 70 -10.71 0.39 -11.54
C LEU A 70 -11.25 0.34 -12.97
N ALA A 71 -12.23 -0.54 -13.23
CA ALA A 71 -12.85 -0.67 -14.56
C ALA A 71 -13.51 0.65 -15.03
N HIS A 72 -14.14 1.40 -14.12
CA HIS A 72 -14.74 2.71 -14.43
C HIS A 72 -13.73 3.74 -14.93
N ILE A 73 -12.47 3.63 -14.53
CA ILE A 73 -11.38 4.52 -14.96
C ILE A 73 -10.50 3.90 -16.05
N GLY A 74 -10.95 2.80 -16.67
CA GLY A 74 -10.24 2.12 -17.76
C GLY A 74 -9.03 1.32 -17.34
N LEU A 75 -8.89 1.00 -16.06
CA LEU A 75 -7.80 0.17 -15.52
C LEU A 75 -8.29 -1.24 -15.19
N ARG A 76 -7.40 -2.20 -15.36
CA ARG A 76 -7.59 -3.58 -14.90
C ARG A 76 -6.69 -3.87 -13.71
N ARG A 77 -7.08 -4.85 -12.91
CA ARG A 77 -6.33 -5.32 -11.74
C ARG A 77 -4.90 -5.72 -12.07
N ASP A 78 -4.68 -6.32 -13.24
CA ASP A 78 -3.36 -6.78 -13.70
C ASP A 78 -2.41 -5.66 -14.17
N GLN A 79 -2.88 -4.41 -14.19
CA GLN A 79 -2.09 -3.23 -14.56
C GLN A 79 -1.58 -2.46 -13.34
N VAL A 80 -2.04 -2.79 -12.15
CA VAL A 80 -1.71 -2.11 -10.90
C VAL A 80 -1.16 -3.10 -9.88
N PHE A 81 -0.32 -2.64 -8.95
CA PHE A 81 0.08 -3.48 -7.83
C PHE A 81 -0.83 -3.22 -6.63
N ILE A 82 -1.31 -4.27 -5.99
CA ILE A 82 -2.24 -4.18 -4.86
C ILE A 82 -1.64 -4.92 -3.67
N THR A 83 -1.57 -4.26 -2.53
CA THR A 83 -1.08 -4.84 -1.28
C THR A 83 -1.77 -4.22 -0.05
N ASN A 84 -1.32 -4.58 1.14
CA ASN A 84 -1.79 -4.05 2.42
C ASN A 84 -0.61 -3.65 3.31
N VAL A 85 -0.89 -2.83 4.32
CA VAL A 85 0.09 -2.47 5.36
C VAL A 85 0.53 -3.72 6.10
N VAL A 86 -0.42 -4.53 6.62
CA VAL A 86 -0.11 -5.82 7.22
C VAL A 86 -0.42 -6.96 6.25
N LYS A 87 0.41 -8.03 6.29
CA LYS A 87 0.31 -9.16 5.35
C LYS A 87 -0.48 -10.34 5.91
N CYS A 88 -0.89 -10.28 7.15
CA CYS A 88 -1.67 -11.31 7.83
C CYS A 88 -2.99 -10.72 8.33
N ARG A 89 -4.06 -11.54 8.34
CA ARG A 89 -5.38 -11.12 8.81
C ARG A 89 -5.39 -10.94 10.32
N PRO A 90 -5.75 -9.77 10.86
CA PRO A 90 -6.00 -9.61 12.29
C PRO A 90 -7.22 -10.45 12.75
N PRO A 91 -7.17 -11.10 13.93
CA PRO A 91 -8.29 -11.86 14.46
C PRO A 91 -9.57 -11.04 14.51
N GLY A 92 -10.69 -11.60 14.03
CA GLY A 92 -11.98 -10.91 13.99
C GLY A 92 -12.02 -9.65 13.12
N ASN A 93 -11.06 -9.46 12.22
CA ASN A 93 -10.87 -8.22 11.43
C ASN A 93 -10.74 -6.97 12.30
N ARG A 94 -10.14 -7.10 13.50
CA ARG A 94 -9.82 -5.91 14.31
C ARG A 94 -8.82 -5.02 13.60
N ASP A 95 -8.72 -3.79 14.02
CA ASP A 95 -7.64 -2.90 13.63
C ASP A 95 -6.26 -3.53 13.91
N PRO A 96 -5.27 -3.39 13.03
CA PRO A 96 -3.91 -3.81 13.31
C PRO A 96 -3.31 -2.94 14.43
N ARG A 97 -2.54 -3.56 15.31
CA ARG A 97 -1.82 -2.84 16.38
C ARG A 97 -0.64 -2.06 15.80
N PRO A 98 -0.22 -0.96 16.45
CA PRO A 98 0.91 -0.16 15.97
C PRO A 98 2.18 -0.98 15.72
N GLU A 99 2.53 -1.88 16.63
CA GLU A 99 3.70 -2.76 16.48
C GLU A 99 3.57 -3.76 15.32
N GLU A 100 2.36 -4.24 15.01
CA GLU A 100 2.09 -5.11 13.86
C GLU A 100 2.29 -4.34 12.54
N VAL A 101 1.83 -3.09 12.52
CA VAL A 101 2.01 -2.16 11.39
C VAL A 101 3.49 -1.87 11.18
N GLU A 102 4.22 -1.48 12.22
CA GLU A 102 5.63 -1.11 12.17
C GLU A 102 6.48 -2.27 11.66
N ILE A 103 6.35 -3.46 12.27
CA ILE A 103 7.09 -4.66 11.87
C ILE A 103 6.82 -5.01 10.41
N CYS A 104 5.54 -5.09 10.02
CA CYS A 104 5.17 -5.55 8.69
C CYS A 104 5.54 -4.53 7.60
N THR A 105 5.47 -3.24 7.93
CA THR A 105 5.83 -2.14 7.04
C THR A 105 7.33 -2.12 6.79
N SER A 106 8.15 -2.12 7.84
CA SER A 106 9.61 -2.02 7.74
C SER A 106 10.23 -3.25 7.05
N LEU A 107 9.71 -4.44 7.33
CA LEU A 107 10.24 -5.68 6.76
C LEU A 107 9.81 -5.91 5.31
N TYR A 108 8.61 -5.52 4.93
CA TYR A 108 8.02 -5.95 3.66
C TYR A 108 7.49 -4.82 2.79
N LEU A 109 6.59 -3.96 3.31
CA LEU A 109 5.95 -2.94 2.48
C LEU A 109 6.96 -1.94 1.92
N ASP A 110 7.94 -1.50 2.72
CA ASP A 110 8.96 -0.56 2.26
C ASP A 110 9.82 -1.15 1.15
N ARG A 111 10.20 -2.42 1.26
CA ARG A 111 10.92 -3.13 0.20
C ARG A 111 10.08 -3.27 -1.08
N GLN A 112 8.78 -3.55 -0.94
CA GLN A 112 7.87 -3.59 -2.09
C GLN A 112 7.77 -2.22 -2.77
N VAL A 113 7.57 -1.14 -2.00
CA VAL A 113 7.49 0.23 -2.54
C VAL A 113 8.80 0.63 -3.22
N GLN A 114 9.96 0.26 -2.67
CA GLN A 114 11.26 0.53 -3.28
C GLN A 114 11.45 -0.27 -4.57
N ALA A 115 11.12 -1.56 -4.56
CA ALA A 115 11.29 -2.44 -5.72
C ALA A 115 10.37 -2.04 -6.89
N ILE A 116 9.09 -1.76 -6.63
CA ILE A 116 8.13 -1.35 -7.65
C ILE A 116 8.44 0.07 -8.15
N ASN A 117 8.89 0.94 -7.24
CA ASN A 117 9.14 2.36 -7.49
C ASN A 117 7.98 3.07 -8.20
N PRO A 118 6.74 2.99 -7.64
CA PRO A 118 5.55 3.53 -8.29
C PRO A 118 5.60 5.07 -8.31
N LYS A 119 5.08 5.68 -9.36
CA LYS A 119 4.90 7.14 -9.43
C LYS A 119 3.78 7.61 -8.51
N VAL A 120 2.72 6.80 -8.39
CA VAL A 120 1.52 7.12 -7.64
C VAL A 120 1.21 6.01 -6.65
N ILE A 121 0.97 6.39 -5.40
CA ILE A 121 0.49 5.49 -4.34
C ILE A 121 -0.90 5.92 -3.92
N VAL A 122 -1.88 5.05 -4.12
CA VAL A 122 -3.24 5.23 -3.62
C VAL A 122 -3.37 4.49 -2.29
N THR A 123 -3.57 5.22 -1.22
CA THR A 123 -3.80 4.65 0.10
C THR A 123 -5.29 4.45 0.34
N LEU A 124 -5.70 3.23 0.67
CA LEU A 124 -7.09 2.86 0.93
C LEU A 124 -7.34 2.77 2.44
N GLY A 125 -7.92 3.85 2.99
CA GLY A 125 -8.22 3.96 4.41
C GLY A 125 -7.12 4.62 5.25
N ARG A 126 -7.42 4.77 6.55
CA ARG A 126 -6.61 5.55 7.49
C ARG A 126 -5.22 4.96 7.77
N TYR A 127 -5.09 3.63 7.85
CA TYR A 127 -3.84 2.98 8.22
C TYR A 127 -2.77 3.11 7.14
N SER A 128 -3.14 2.88 5.88
CA SER A 128 -2.22 3.08 4.76
C SER A 128 -1.90 4.55 4.53
N MET A 129 -2.89 5.45 4.72
CA MET A 129 -2.66 6.89 4.66
C MET A 129 -1.67 7.35 5.73
N ALA A 130 -1.81 6.91 6.98
CA ALA A 130 -0.99 7.34 8.10
C ALA A 130 0.50 7.05 7.90
N LYS A 131 0.87 6.05 7.09
CA LYS A 131 2.26 5.78 6.71
C LYS A 131 2.94 6.97 6.03
N TYR A 132 2.20 7.71 5.22
CA TYR A 132 2.71 8.82 4.42
C TYR A 132 2.30 10.19 4.98
N LEU A 133 1.15 10.25 5.62
CA LEU A 133 0.50 11.45 6.13
C LEU A 133 0.05 11.22 7.59
N PRO A 134 0.98 11.10 8.55
CA PRO A 134 0.69 10.62 9.91
C PRO A 134 -0.26 11.54 10.69
N ASN A 135 -0.28 12.84 10.39
CA ASN A 135 -1.14 13.83 11.04
C ASN A 135 -2.43 14.13 10.26
N GLY A 136 -2.65 13.42 9.13
CA GLY A 136 -3.80 13.63 8.27
C GLY A 136 -5.06 12.90 8.77
N LYS A 137 -6.23 13.47 8.45
CA LYS A 137 -7.51 12.79 8.61
C LYS A 137 -8.05 12.42 7.25
N ILE A 138 -8.52 11.18 7.11
CA ILE A 138 -9.05 10.69 5.82
C ILE A 138 -10.25 11.52 5.35
N SER A 139 -11.08 12.03 6.27
CA SER A 139 -12.19 12.93 5.99
C SER A 139 -11.79 14.22 5.27
N ASP A 140 -10.58 14.67 5.50
CA ASP A 140 -10.11 15.96 5.01
C ASP A 140 -9.25 15.81 3.74
N LEU A 141 -8.60 14.64 3.58
CA LEU A 141 -7.58 14.43 2.55
C LEU A 141 -8.01 13.48 1.42
N HIS A 142 -9.14 12.79 1.53
CA HIS A 142 -9.56 11.85 0.50
C HIS A 142 -9.72 12.52 -0.88
N GLY A 143 -9.30 11.85 -1.92
CA GLY A 143 -9.40 12.34 -3.31
C GLY A 143 -8.45 13.51 -3.64
N GLN A 144 -7.51 13.86 -2.77
CA GLN A 144 -6.49 14.87 -3.01
C GLN A 144 -5.14 14.23 -3.38
N ALA A 145 -4.39 14.89 -4.24
CA ALA A 145 -3.05 14.48 -4.62
C ALA A 145 -1.99 15.27 -3.82
N ILE A 146 -1.17 14.57 -3.05
CA ILE A 146 -0.20 15.16 -2.13
C ILE A 146 1.19 14.61 -2.43
N TRP A 147 2.16 15.49 -2.68
CA TRP A 147 3.55 15.09 -2.90
C TRP A 147 4.25 14.78 -1.59
N VAL A 148 4.79 13.57 -1.48
CA VAL A 148 5.57 13.11 -0.33
C VAL A 148 6.82 12.39 -0.82
N LYS A 149 8.00 12.93 -0.53
CA LYS A 149 9.31 12.32 -0.85
C LYS A 149 9.41 11.82 -2.31
N GLY A 150 9.02 12.68 -3.25
CA GLY A 150 9.13 12.38 -4.70
C GLY A 150 8.06 11.44 -5.26
N ARG A 151 7.01 11.12 -4.52
CA ARG A 151 5.87 10.32 -4.98
C ARG A 151 4.55 11.03 -4.74
N LEU A 152 3.60 10.79 -5.61
CA LEU A 152 2.25 11.29 -5.45
C LEU A 152 1.44 10.33 -4.57
N ILE A 153 0.99 10.81 -3.43
CA ILE A 153 0.12 10.06 -2.51
C ILE A 153 -1.30 10.55 -2.69
N ILE A 154 -2.23 9.61 -2.90
CA ILE A 154 -3.66 9.92 -3.06
C ILE A 154 -4.43 9.11 -2.02
N PRO A 155 -4.81 9.74 -0.89
CA PRO A 155 -5.66 9.08 0.11
C PRO A 155 -7.07 8.86 -0.44
N MET A 156 -7.63 7.68 -0.19
CA MET A 156 -9.00 7.31 -0.54
C MET A 156 -9.67 6.64 0.65
N TYR A 157 -10.99 6.74 0.76
CA TYR A 157 -11.71 5.87 1.66
C TYR A 157 -11.51 4.41 1.26
N HIS A 158 -11.42 3.53 2.25
CA HIS A 158 -11.33 2.10 1.98
C HIS A 158 -12.64 1.61 1.31
N PRO A 159 -12.59 0.79 0.25
CA PRO A 159 -13.79 0.28 -0.41
C PRO A 159 -14.78 -0.39 0.56
N ALA A 160 -14.29 -1.08 1.59
CA ALA A 160 -15.14 -1.67 2.62
C ALA A 160 -15.99 -0.63 3.38
N ALA A 161 -15.48 0.59 3.59
CA ALA A 161 -16.25 1.64 4.26
C ALA A 161 -17.52 2.02 3.48
N ALA A 162 -17.43 2.05 2.14
CA ALA A 162 -18.58 2.31 1.26
C ALA A 162 -19.61 1.16 1.30
N LEU A 163 -19.18 -0.07 1.57
CA LEU A 163 -20.08 -1.21 1.73
C LEU A 163 -20.84 -1.19 3.06
N HIS A 164 -20.21 -0.65 4.11
CA HIS A 164 -20.84 -0.51 5.42
C HIS A 164 -21.67 0.78 5.56
N GLN A 165 -21.29 1.84 4.86
CA GLN A 165 -21.93 3.15 4.90
C GLN A 165 -22.26 3.62 3.47
N ALA A 166 -23.51 3.42 3.05
CA ALA A 166 -23.95 3.69 1.67
C ALA A 166 -23.70 5.13 1.21
N SER A 167 -23.72 6.11 2.12
CA SER A 167 -23.42 7.52 1.83
C SER A 167 -21.98 7.78 1.37
N LEU A 168 -21.04 6.87 1.69
CA LEU A 168 -19.66 6.99 1.22
C LEU A 168 -19.47 6.48 -0.21
N LYS A 169 -20.37 5.63 -0.72
CA LYS A 169 -20.20 5.04 -2.05
C LYS A 169 -20.04 6.09 -3.16
N PRO A 170 -20.92 7.09 -3.30
CA PRO A 170 -20.77 8.12 -4.33
C PRO A 170 -19.51 8.99 -4.13
N ILE A 171 -19.04 9.12 -2.90
CA ILE A 171 -17.79 9.85 -2.61
C ILE A 171 -16.59 9.06 -3.14
N VAL A 172 -16.53 7.76 -2.84
CA VAL A 172 -15.46 6.87 -3.32
C VAL A 172 -15.45 6.82 -4.85
N GLU A 173 -16.61 6.65 -5.49
CA GLU A 173 -16.74 6.62 -6.95
C GLU A 173 -16.24 7.93 -7.59
N ARG A 174 -16.64 9.07 -7.04
CA ARG A 174 -16.20 10.38 -7.52
C ARG A 174 -14.69 10.58 -7.35
N ASP A 175 -14.12 10.15 -6.24
CA ASP A 175 -12.69 10.32 -5.99
C ASP A 175 -11.85 9.40 -6.88
N PHE A 176 -12.30 8.16 -7.12
CA PHE A 176 -11.68 7.27 -8.10
C PHE A 176 -11.75 7.84 -9.52
N ALA A 177 -12.86 8.44 -9.92
CA ALA A 177 -13.00 9.06 -11.24
C ALA A 177 -11.97 10.16 -11.51
N LYS A 178 -11.39 10.79 -10.49
CA LYS A 178 -10.33 11.79 -10.63
C LYS A 178 -8.94 11.18 -10.86
N LEU A 179 -8.72 9.89 -10.55
CA LEU A 179 -7.39 9.26 -10.62
C LEU A 179 -6.70 9.46 -11.98
N PRO A 180 -7.36 9.27 -13.15
CA PRO A 180 -6.71 9.47 -14.44
C PRO A 180 -6.12 10.88 -14.62
N GLU A 181 -6.86 11.91 -14.20
CA GLU A 181 -6.39 13.30 -14.25
C GLU A 181 -5.21 13.54 -13.29
N LEU A 182 -5.31 13.01 -12.07
CA LEU A 182 -4.24 13.17 -11.07
C LEU A 182 -2.96 12.44 -11.48
N ILE A 183 -3.07 11.26 -12.09
CA ILE A 183 -1.95 10.50 -12.65
C ILE A 183 -1.32 11.26 -13.82
N ALA A 184 -2.14 11.80 -14.73
CA ALA A 184 -1.65 12.58 -15.86
C ALA A 184 -0.87 13.83 -15.40
N LYS A 185 -1.34 14.51 -14.35
CA LYS A 185 -0.62 15.63 -13.74
C LYS A 185 0.71 15.21 -13.12
N ALA A 186 0.76 14.04 -12.47
CA ALA A 186 2.00 13.50 -11.91
C ALA A 186 3.06 13.25 -13.00
N ASN A 187 2.64 12.80 -14.17
CA ASN A 187 3.54 12.54 -15.29
C ASN A 187 4.09 13.80 -15.97
N GLN A 188 3.48 14.97 -15.73
CA GLN A 188 3.94 16.26 -16.27
C GLN A 188 5.00 16.96 -15.39
N ILE A 189 5.16 16.50 -14.16
CA ILE A 189 6.17 17.06 -13.25
C ILE A 189 7.49 16.33 -13.51
N PRO A 190 8.60 17.04 -13.84
CA PRO A 190 9.90 16.43 -14.01
C PRO A 190 10.26 15.62 -12.76
N GLU A 191 10.87 14.45 -12.94
CA GLU A 191 11.41 13.68 -11.81
C GLU A 191 12.30 14.59 -10.98
N LEU A 192 11.93 14.76 -9.70
CA LEU A 192 12.83 15.41 -8.76
C LEU A 192 14.14 14.60 -8.75
N PRO A 193 15.31 15.26 -8.81
CA PRO A 193 16.57 14.55 -8.74
C PRO A 193 16.55 13.60 -7.54
N SER A 194 16.95 12.36 -7.76
CA SER A 194 17.14 11.36 -6.70
C SER A 194 17.88 12.04 -5.56
N GLN A 195 17.30 12.01 -4.34
CA GLN A 195 17.97 12.57 -3.18
C GLN A 195 19.38 11.96 -3.11
N PRO A 196 20.43 12.77 -2.88
CA PRO A 196 21.76 12.24 -2.64
C PRO A 196 21.63 11.19 -1.52
N GLU A 197 22.25 10.03 -1.74
CA GLU A 197 22.41 9.02 -0.69
C GLU A 197 22.92 9.74 0.56
N GLU A 198 22.21 9.61 1.68
CA GLU A 198 22.73 10.10 2.96
C GLU A 198 24.10 9.46 3.16
N GLU A 199 25.16 10.26 3.05
CA GLU A 199 26.51 9.80 3.36
C GLU A 199 26.48 9.21 4.77
N LYS A 200 26.69 7.89 4.85
CA LYS A 200 26.90 7.22 6.12
C LYS A 200 28.08 7.94 6.78
N PRO A 201 27.93 8.47 8.01
CA PRO A 201 29.05 9.09 8.69
C PRO A 201 30.19 8.07 8.75
N GLU A 202 31.36 8.46 8.24
CA GLU A 202 32.57 7.65 8.33
C GLU A 202 32.83 7.29 9.80
N PRO A 203 33.17 6.04 10.11
CA PRO A 203 33.50 5.65 11.47
C PRO A 203 34.71 6.49 11.93
N LYS A 204 34.50 7.38 12.89
CA LYS A 204 35.61 8.10 13.53
C LYS A 204 36.52 7.08 14.17
N GLN A 205 37.71 6.94 13.61
CA GLN A 205 38.77 6.15 14.17
C GLN A 205 39.18 6.78 15.53
N LEU A 206 38.79 6.13 16.61
CA LEU A 206 39.26 6.52 17.94
C LEU A 206 40.74 6.18 18.00
N SER A 207 41.61 7.19 17.97
CA SER A 207 43.01 7.00 18.27
C SER A 207 43.16 6.68 19.76
N LEU A 208 43.62 5.46 20.03
CA LEU A 208 44.11 5.07 21.34
C LEU A 208 45.53 5.64 21.50
N PHE A 209 45.63 6.81 22.15
CA PHE A 209 46.80 7.24 22.93
C PHE A 209 46.31 8.29 23.94
#